data_f1311277fe63d979e341aef01d77569e
#
_entry.id   f1311277fe63d979e341aef01d77569e
#
_cell.length_a   1.000
_cell.length_b   1.000
_cell.length_c   1.000
_cell.angle_alpha   90.00
_cell.angle_beta   90.00
_cell.angle_gamma   90.00
#
_symmetry.space_group_name_H-M   'P 1'
#
loop_
_entity.id
_entity.type
_entity.pdbx_description
1 polymer ?
#
loop_
_entity_poly.entity_id
_entity_poly.type
_entity_poly.pdbx_seq_one_letter_code
_entity_poly.pdbx_strand_id
1 'polypeptide(L)'
;VQRSEDDFGLSQVKEFFPDLHGYLTPFETLSIQHSQNWVSEYFNHFRDAKIKDILTNTLASLLQERNASAQNFYDWYFGFEESHGILSEIETTPKYPIDKIYWVDGLGAEFIPYILYLLEQSNTGYEAVHTQVARTSIPSNTHLNSFDVDNNRIFKCEALDELAHEGHYLKYRTLIKELKVVKEIVESILNDNKVGKHTIAIVSDHGLSAMSRNCESLKLDSNTKHEGRYVPLDSDSGLEHDVNFVIHVNERDGKKYKVALCHASLGKKPTHEVHGGATPEEVLVPFIIITNDDLAKPQNFVVKAKETSVPISEKKVSFTIMPTPQSASVIFNGQEISLKKNGLQWEAEIPTATEGTHQLTVLPMRGKPVQFEIDFYGMGFGSGLLNDFDI
;
A
#
# COMPACT_ATOMS: atom_id res chain seq x y z
N VAL A 1 25.89 15.16 6.48
CA VAL A 1 27.10 14.32 6.44
C VAL A 1 26.71 12.85 6.34
N GLN A 2 25.76 12.35 7.15
CA GLN A 2 25.35 10.95 7.10
C GLN A 2 24.68 10.53 5.76
N ARG A 3 23.90 11.40 5.11
CA ARG A 3 23.28 11.11 3.80
C ARG A 3 24.28 10.88 2.66
N SER A 4 25.43 11.51 2.68
CA SER A 4 26.44 11.35 1.62
C SER A 4 27.22 10.03 1.70
N GLU A 5 27.33 9.44 2.89
CA GLU A 5 27.94 8.12 3.06
C GLU A 5 26.98 7.00 2.66
N ASP A 6 25.68 7.17 2.91
CA ASP A 6 24.63 6.21 2.51
C ASP A 6 24.49 6.13 0.98
N ASP A 7 24.55 7.27 0.28
CA ASP A 7 24.49 7.31 -1.20
C ASP A 7 25.67 6.61 -1.88
N PHE A 8 26.86 6.72 -1.30
CA PHE A 8 28.04 6.03 -1.85
C PHE A 8 27.96 4.51 -1.63
N GLY A 9 27.49 4.07 -0.48
CA GLY A 9 27.28 2.66 -0.18
C GLY A 9 26.25 2.02 -1.10
N LEU A 10 25.12 2.68 -1.36
CA LEU A 10 24.07 2.20 -2.26
C LEU A 10 24.53 2.11 -3.71
N SER A 11 25.39 3.02 -4.18
CA SER A 11 25.91 2.95 -5.55
C SER A 11 26.85 1.76 -5.78
N GLN A 12 27.64 1.38 -4.77
CA GLN A 12 28.48 0.18 -4.83
C GLN A 12 27.63 -1.10 -4.77
N VAL A 13 26.58 -1.12 -3.95
CA VAL A 13 25.65 -2.25 -3.90
C VAL A 13 25.00 -2.46 -5.26
N LYS A 14 24.61 -1.38 -5.96
CA LYS A 14 24.03 -1.45 -7.30
C LYS A 14 24.94 -2.14 -8.32
N GLU A 15 26.24 -1.88 -8.27
CA GLU A 15 27.21 -2.44 -9.22
C GLU A 15 27.39 -3.96 -9.03
N PHE A 16 27.49 -4.41 -7.77
CA PHE A 16 27.84 -5.80 -7.46
C PHE A 16 26.62 -6.68 -7.14
N PHE A 17 25.55 -6.07 -6.61
CA PHE A 17 24.34 -6.76 -6.14
C PHE A 17 23.09 -5.99 -6.57
N PRO A 18 22.77 -5.92 -7.86
CA PRO A 18 21.66 -5.09 -8.37
C PRO A 18 20.30 -5.47 -7.76
N ASP A 19 20.03 -6.75 -7.52
CA ASP A 19 18.79 -7.20 -6.91
C ASP A 19 18.67 -6.72 -5.46
N LEU A 20 19.75 -6.77 -4.70
CA LEU A 20 19.80 -6.23 -3.33
C LEU A 20 19.65 -4.70 -3.34
N HIS A 21 20.22 -4.01 -4.31
CA HIS A 21 20.01 -2.57 -4.47
C HIS A 21 18.55 -2.24 -4.73
N GLY A 22 17.88 -2.96 -5.64
CA GLY A 22 16.46 -2.80 -5.91
C GLY A 22 15.61 -3.02 -4.66
N TYR A 23 15.91 -4.05 -3.87
CA TYR A 23 15.23 -4.31 -2.60
C TYR A 23 15.47 -3.22 -1.55
N LEU A 24 16.68 -2.63 -1.50
CA LEU A 24 17.06 -1.56 -0.56
C LEU A 24 16.66 -0.16 -1.01
N THR A 25 16.15 0.00 -2.22
CA THR A 25 15.58 1.29 -2.66
C THR A 25 14.59 1.78 -1.60
N PRO A 26 14.64 3.06 -1.19
CA PRO A 26 13.76 3.59 -0.15
C PRO A 26 12.30 3.24 -0.41
N PHE A 27 11.62 2.81 0.63
CA PHE A 27 10.19 2.51 0.55
C PHE A 27 9.45 3.85 0.44
N GLU A 28 9.17 4.27 -0.80
CA GLU A 28 8.38 5.46 -1.09
C GLU A 28 6.92 5.07 -1.17
N THR A 29 6.10 5.89 -0.53
CA THR A 29 4.66 5.65 -0.45
C THR A 29 3.98 6.12 -1.73
N LEU A 30 3.83 5.24 -2.68
CA LEU A 30 3.29 5.54 -4.00
C LEU A 30 1.77 5.73 -4.05
N SER A 31 1.03 5.64 -2.97
CA SER A 31 -0.41 5.90 -2.88
C SER A 31 -0.95 5.69 -1.46
N ILE A 32 -0.07 5.74 -0.45
CA ILE A 32 -0.52 5.63 0.94
C ILE A 32 -1.11 6.97 1.38
N GLN A 33 -2.28 6.96 2.01
CA GLN A 33 -2.89 8.15 2.58
C GLN A 33 -1.96 8.80 3.62
N HIS A 34 -1.97 10.10 3.75
CA HIS A 34 -1.09 10.86 4.65
C HIS A 34 -1.05 10.34 6.10
N SER A 35 -2.15 9.80 6.60
CA SER A 35 -2.24 9.17 7.93
C SER A 35 -1.40 7.90 8.10
N GLN A 36 -0.86 7.35 7.03
CA GLN A 36 -0.15 6.08 6.97
C GLN A 36 1.36 6.23 6.66
N ASN A 37 1.92 7.42 6.74
CA ASN A 37 3.33 7.71 6.39
C ASN A 37 4.36 6.89 7.18
N TRP A 38 4.02 6.42 8.38
CA TRP A 38 4.86 5.58 9.22
C TRP A 38 5.23 4.24 8.56
N VAL A 39 4.46 3.78 7.59
CA VAL A 39 4.69 2.49 6.89
C VAL A 39 6.01 2.50 6.13
N SER A 40 6.37 3.62 5.50
CA SER A 40 7.66 3.76 4.82
C SER A 40 8.83 3.62 5.80
N GLU A 41 8.73 4.26 6.97
CA GLU A 41 9.72 4.16 8.03
C GLU A 41 9.81 2.72 8.56
N TYR A 42 8.65 2.09 8.82
CA TYR A 42 8.59 0.72 9.30
C TYR A 42 9.29 -0.25 8.34
N PHE A 43 8.92 -0.24 7.06
CA PHE A 43 9.50 -1.18 6.09
C PHE A 43 10.96 -0.90 5.77
N ASN A 44 11.43 0.33 5.84
CA ASN A 44 12.86 0.63 5.74
C ASN A 44 13.63 0.00 6.91
N HIS A 45 13.13 0.12 8.14
CA HIS A 45 13.73 -0.52 9.31
C HIS A 45 13.57 -2.04 9.32
N PHE A 46 12.46 -2.57 8.84
CA PHE A 46 12.23 -4.02 8.72
C PHE A 46 13.24 -4.66 7.75
N ARG A 47 13.41 -4.10 6.56
CA ARG A 47 14.37 -4.59 5.56
C ARG A 47 15.81 -4.52 6.07
N ASP A 48 16.18 -3.45 6.77
CA ASP A 48 17.49 -3.33 7.42
C ASP A 48 17.69 -4.40 8.51
N ALA A 49 16.68 -4.61 9.34
CA ALA A 49 16.67 -5.65 10.37
C ALA A 49 16.78 -7.06 9.74
N LYS A 50 16.06 -7.32 8.66
CA LYS A 50 16.09 -8.59 7.92
C LYS A 50 17.47 -8.87 7.33
N ILE A 51 18.13 -7.88 6.73
CA ILE A 51 19.51 -8.02 6.23
C ILE A 51 20.50 -8.28 7.36
N LYS A 52 20.41 -7.53 8.44
CA LYS A 52 21.28 -7.70 9.63
C LYS A 52 20.98 -8.97 10.40
N ASP A 53 19.82 -9.55 10.20
CA ASP A 53 19.30 -10.68 10.98
C ASP A 53 19.20 -10.36 12.49
N ILE A 54 18.75 -9.16 12.81
CA ILE A 54 18.65 -8.65 14.17
C ILE A 54 17.39 -7.81 14.30
N LEU A 55 16.52 -8.13 15.27
CA LEU A 55 15.45 -7.21 15.64
C LEU A 55 16.05 -5.99 16.33
N THR A 56 15.98 -4.84 15.67
CA THR A 56 16.49 -3.58 16.20
C THR A 56 15.50 -2.98 17.21
N ASN A 57 16.02 -2.22 18.18
CA ASN A 57 15.17 -1.52 19.14
C ASN A 57 14.21 -0.53 18.45
N THR A 58 14.66 0.12 17.37
CA THR A 58 13.83 1.04 16.59
C THR A 58 12.62 0.33 15.99
N LEU A 59 12.83 -0.80 15.31
CA LEU A 59 11.72 -1.56 14.73
C LEU A 59 10.77 -2.09 15.81
N ALA A 60 11.29 -2.60 16.91
CA ALA A 60 10.47 -3.08 18.02
C ALA A 60 9.64 -1.94 18.67
N SER A 61 10.23 -0.76 18.85
CA SER A 61 9.55 0.42 19.41
C SER A 61 8.47 0.95 18.49
N LEU A 62 8.74 1.03 17.18
CA LEU A 62 7.73 1.45 16.17
C LEU A 62 6.50 0.53 16.24
N LEU A 63 6.70 -0.79 16.29
CA LEU A 63 5.60 -1.73 16.39
C LEU A 63 4.86 -1.62 17.71
N GLN A 64 5.57 -1.49 18.84
CA GLN A 64 4.97 -1.35 20.15
C GLN A 64 4.13 -0.07 20.28
N GLU A 65 4.59 1.03 19.72
CA GLU A 65 3.83 2.29 19.69
C GLU A 65 2.52 2.14 18.91
N ARG A 66 2.56 1.48 17.74
CA ARG A 66 1.38 1.26 16.90
C ARG A 66 0.38 0.28 17.52
N ASN A 67 0.82 -0.64 18.33
CA ASN A 67 0.02 -1.68 18.98
C ASN A 67 -0.15 -1.47 20.49
N ALA A 68 0.01 -0.22 20.99
CA ALA A 68 -0.08 0.08 22.43
C ALA A 68 -1.45 -0.26 23.03
N SER A 69 -2.50 -0.32 22.22
CA SER A 69 -3.84 -0.77 22.60
C SER A 69 -4.55 -1.42 21.40
N ALA A 70 -5.65 -2.14 21.66
CA ALA A 70 -6.50 -2.68 20.59
C ALA A 70 -6.98 -1.58 19.64
N GLN A 71 -7.35 -0.42 20.18
CA GLN A 71 -7.81 0.72 19.37
C GLN A 71 -6.71 1.20 18.43
N ASN A 72 -5.49 1.41 18.96
CA ASN A 72 -4.35 1.83 18.12
C ASN A 72 -4.06 0.84 17.00
N PHE A 73 -4.12 -0.47 17.30
CA PHE A 73 -3.96 -1.50 16.30
C PHE A 73 -5.03 -1.40 15.22
N TYR A 74 -6.31 -1.36 15.59
CA TYR A 74 -7.41 -1.32 14.62
C TYR A 74 -7.45 -0.01 13.84
N ASP A 75 -7.06 1.12 14.44
CA ASP A 75 -7.00 2.42 13.75
C ASP A 75 -6.04 2.38 12.56
N TRP A 76 -4.84 1.82 12.73
CA TRP A 76 -3.92 1.72 11.61
C TRP A 76 -4.29 0.56 10.67
N TYR A 77 -4.71 -0.59 11.20
CA TYR A 77 -5.01 -1.77 10.41
C TYR A 77 -6.19 -1.53 9.45
N PHE A 78 -7.30 -0.97 9.93
CA PHE A 78 -8.44 -0.60 9.09
C PHE A 78 -8.22 0.69 8.30
N GLY A 79 -7.16 1.41 8.54
CA GLY A 79 -6.72 2.52 7.69
C GLY A 79 -6.23 2.09 6.31
N PHE A 80 -5.95 0.80 6.10
CA PHE A 80 -5.65 0.21 4.79
C PHE A 80 -6.88 -0.49 4.21
N GLU A 81 -7.05 -0.37 2.90
CA GLU A 81 -8.07 -1.12 2.17
C GLU A 81 -7.69 -2.60 2.10
N GLU A 82 -8.68 -3.47 2.14
CA GLU A 82 -8.46 -4.90 2.01
C GLU A 82 -8.20 -5.29 0.55
N SER A 83 -7.20 -6.12 0.32
CA SER A 83 -6.77 -6.54 -1.02
C SER A 83 -7.91 -7.09 -1.88
N HIS A 84 -8.82 -7.89 -1.30
CA HIS A 84 -10.01 -8.39 -2.00
C HIS A 84 -11.03 -7.29 -2.31
N GLY A 85 -11.18 -6.31 -1.40
CA GLY A 85 -12.05 -5.16 -1.60
C GLY A 85 -11.60 -4.31 -2.79
N ILE A 86 -10.30 -4.01 -2.84
CA ILE A 86 -9.69 -3.26 -3.96
C ILE A 86 -9.91 -3.99 -5.28
N LEU A 87 -9.66 -5.31 -5.31
CA LEU A 87 -9.84 -6.11 -6.52
C LEU A 87 -11.30 -6.09 -6.99
N SER A 88 -12.26 -6.28 -6.08
CA SER A 88 -13.69 -6.24 -6.38
C SER A 88 -14.14 -4.87 -6.88
N GLU A 89 -13.64 -3.78 -6.29
CA GLU A 89 -13.96 -2.42 -6.73
C GLU A 89 -13.45 -2.15 -8.15
N ILE A 90 -12.20 -2.53 -8.45
CA ILE A 90 -11.60 -2.35 -9.77
C ILE A 90 -12.34 -3.17 -10.83
N GLU A 91 -12.81 -4.37 -10.50
CA GLU A 91 -13.57 -5.20 -11.44
C GLU A 91 -14.97 -4.66 -11.72
N THR A 92 -15.61 -4.00 -10.75
CA THR A 92 -16.95 -3.39 -10.89
C THR A 92 -16.91 -1.99 -11.51
N THR A 93 -15.83 -1.26 -11.30
CA THR A 93 -15.66 0.10 -11.80
C THR A 93 -14.36 0.17 -12.62
N PRO A 94 -14.36 -0.28 -13.90
CA PRO A 94 -13.14 -0.57 -14.64
C PRO A 94 -12.32 0.69 -14.94
N LYS A 95 -11.60 1.16 -13.95
CA LYS A 95 -10.51 2.12 -14.14
C LYS A 95 -9.37 1.46 -14.94
N TYR A 96 -9.15 0.17 -14.67
CA TYR A 96 -8.19 -0.68 -15.36
C TYR A 96 -8.87 -2.02 -15.67
N PRO A 97 -9.07 -2.39 -16.95
CA PRO A 97 -9.57 -3.71 -17.30
C PRO A 97 -8.47 -4.76 -17.02
N ILE A 98 -8.58 -5.46 -15.89
CA ILE A 98 -7.61 -6.49 -15.52
C ILE A 98 -7.87 -7.76 -16.33
N ASP A 99 -6.87 -8.19 -17.10
CA ASP A 99 -6.93 -9.40 -17.90
C ASP A 99 -6.53 -10.64 -17.08
N LYS A 100 -5.51 -10.48 -16.22
CA LYS A 100 -4.92 -11.56 -15.43
C LYS A 100 -4.57 -11.09 -14.03
N ILE A 101 -4.65 -11.99 -13.07
CA ILE A 101 -4.30 -11.77 -11.68
C ILE A 101 -3.25 -12.81 -11.29
N TYR A 102 -2.09 -12.35 -10.86
CA TYR A 102 -1.05 -13.20 -10.29
C TYR A 102 -1.09 -13.06 -8.77
N TRP A 103 -1.52 -14.13 -8.13
CA TRP A 103 -1.49 -14.25 -6.68
C TRP A 103 -0.16 -14.88 -6.26
N VAL A 104 0.69 -14.08 -5.65
CA VAL A 104 1.99 -14.51 -5.14
C VAL A 104 1.85 -14.75 -3.64
N ASP A 105 1.88 -16.02 -3.26
CA ASP A 105 1.74 -16.50 -1.89
C ASP A 105 2.94 -16.03 -1.04
N GLY A 106 2.69 -15.39 0.09
CA GLY A 106 3.73 -14.90 1.00
C GLY A 106 4.42 -13.59 0.60
N LEU A 107 3.93 -12.87 -0.42
CA LEU A 107 4.55 -11.63 -0.89
C LEU A 107 4.17 -10.44 -0.01
N GLY A 108 5.03 -10.05 0.93
CA GLY A 108 4.83 -8.86 1.75
C GLY A 108 5.06 -7.54 1.01
N ALA A 109 4.49 -6.45 1.54
CA ALA A 109 4.66 -5.11 0.98
C ALA A 109 6.13 -4.65 0.93
N GLU A 110 7.02 -5.27 1.71
CA GLU A 110 8.46 -5.00 1.70
C GLU A 110 9.11 -5.13 0.31
N PHE A 111 8.53 -5.95 -0.57
CA PHE A 111 9.03 -6.19 -1.92
C PHE A 111 8.54 -5.18 -2.97
N ILE A 112 7.64 -4.25 -2.63
CA ILE A 112 7.14 -3.26 -3.60
C ILE A 112 8.28 -2.52 -4.32
N PRO A 113 9.28 -1.91 -3.64
CA PRO A 113 10.36 -1.23 -4.31
C PRO A 113 11.17 -2.13 -5.25
N TYR A 114 11.37 -3.38 -4.85
CA TYR A 114 12.09 -4.35 -5.67
C TYR A 114 11.32 -4.76 -6.93
N ILE A 115 10.02 -4.98 -6.82
CA ILE A 115 9.16 -5.28 -7.99
C ILE A 115 9.18 -4.11 -8.97
N LEU A 116 9.04 -2.88 -8.48
CA LEU A 116 9.11 -1.68 -9.33
C LEU A 116 10.48 -1.54 -10.00
N TYR A 117 11.57 -1.81 -9.28
CA TYR A 117 12.92 -1.85 -9.84
C TYR A 117 13.03 -2.90 -10.96
N LEU A 118 12.52 -4.11 -10.76
CA LEU A 118 12.54 -5.17 -11.78
C LEU A 118 11.75 -4.77 -13.04
N LEU A 119 10.61 -4.11 -12.88
CA LEU A 119 9.82 -3.58 -13.99
C LEU A 119 10.61 -2.53 -14.78
N GLU A 120 11.28 -1.59 -14.11
CA GLU A 120 12.12 -0.57 -14.75
C GLU A 120 13.31 -1.17 -15.50
N GLN A 121 13.91 -2.26 -14.99
CA GLN A 121 15.02 -2.94 -15.65
C GLN A 121 14.55 -3.82 -16.81
N SER A 122 13.26 -4.14 -16.89
CA SER A 122 12.69 -4.98 -17.94
C SER A 122 12.53 -4.19 -19.25
N ASN A 123 12.84 -4.83 -20.37
CA ASN A 123 12.60 -4.26 -21.71
C ASN A 123 11.25 -4.73 -22.31
N THR A 124 10.28 -5.07 -21.46
CA THR A 124 9.00 -5.66 -21.89
C THR A 124 7.92 -4.64 -22.19
N GLY A 125 8.15 -3.37 -21.86
CA GLY A 125 7.19 -2.28 -22.03
C GLY A 125 6.11 -2.25 -20.95
N TYR A 126 6.15 -3.15 -19.95
CA TYR A 126 5.27 -3.09 -18.79
C TYR A 126 5.67 -1.95 -17.85
N GLU A 127 4.67 -1.24 -17.37
CA GLU A 127 4.82 -0.18 -16.36
C GLU A 127 3.78 -0.38 -15.26
N ALA A 128 4.13 -0.04 -14.03
CA ALA A 128 3.18 0.00 -12.94
C ALA A 128 2.28 1.24 -13.10
N VAL A 129 0.96 1.01 -13.23
CA VAL A 129 -0.04 2.07 -13.39
C VAL A 129 -0.83 2.31 -12.11
N HIS A 130 -0.76 1.37 -11.17
CA HIS A 130 -1.30 1.50 -9.83
C HIS A 130 -0.40 0.70 -8.87
N THR A 131 -0.07 1.30 -7.74
CA THR A 131 0.69 0.64 -6.67
C THR A 131 0.13 1.10 -5.34
N GLN A 132 -0.30 0.17 -4.53
CA GLN A 132 -0.90 0.41 -3.23
C GLN A 132 -0.41 -0.63 -2.22
N VAL A 133 -0.28 -0.23 -0.96
CA VAL A 133 -0.19 -1.18 0.15
C VAL A 133 -1.62 -1.51 0.58
N ALA A 134 -1.98 -2.77 0.49
CA ALA A 134 -3.25 -3.30 0.93
C ALA A 134 -3.07 -4.08 2.24
N ARG A 135 -4.15 -4.31 2.98
CA ARG A 135 -4.16 -5.24 4.09
C ARG A 135 -4.79 -6.58 3.71
N THR A 136 -4.42 -7.61 4.44
CA THR A 136 -5.10 -8.91 4.43
C THR A 136 -5.96 -9.07 5.67
N SER A 137 -6.85 -10.06 5.70
CA SER A 137 -7.60 -10.43 6.88
C SER A 137 -6.70 -11.12 7.92
N ILE A 138 -7.01 -11.01 9.21
CA ILE A 138 -6.27 -11.69 10.28
C ILE A 138 -7.08 -12.84 10.90
N PRO A 139 -6.40 -13.96 11.18
CA PRO A 139 -4.97 -14.30 10.97
C PRO A 139 -4.52 -14.22 9.53
N SER A 140 -3.29 -13.71 9.30
CA SER A 140 -2.70 -13.56 7.97
C SER A 140 -2.21 -14.92 7.42
N ASN A 141 -3.13 -15.75 7.00
CA ASN A 141 -2.86 -17.06 6.43
C ASN A 141 -3.63 -17.28 5.12
N THR A 142 -3.12 -18.16 4.29
CA THR A 142 -3.69 -18.46 2.97
C THR A 142 -5.14 -18.92 3.05
N HIS A 143 -5.52 -19.74 4.07
CA HIS A 143 -6.87 -20.26 4.17
C HIS A 143 -7.94 -19.17 4.30
N LEU A 144 -7.64 -18.08 5.02
CA LEU A 144 -8.55 -16.95 5.22
C LEU A 144 -8.41 -15.86 4.16
N ASN A 145 -7.33 -15.87 3.40
CA ASN A 145 -6.99 -14.80 2.45
C ASN A 145 -6.83 -15.28 1.00
N SER A 146 -7.21 -16.55 0.72
CA SER A 146 -7.18 -17.07 -0.65
C SER A 146 -8.04 -16.23 -1.58
N PHE A 147 -7.53 -15.97 -2.76
CA PHE A 147 -8.31 -15.39 -3.86
C PHE A 147 -9.17 -16.50 -4.45
N ASP A 148 -10.39 -16.61 -3.96
CA ASP A 148 -11.34 -17.62 -4.38
C ASP A 148 -11.95 -17.20 -5.72
N VAL A 149 -11.31 -17.66 -6.80
CA VAL A 149 -11.76 -17.31 -8.13
C VAL A 149 -11.77 -18.57 -8.97
N ASP A 150 -12.94 -19.09 -9.22
CA ASP A 150 -13.27 -20.05 -10.29
C ASP A 150 -12.97 -19.47 -11.69
N ASN A 151 -11.83 -18.82 -11.81
CA ASN A 151 -11.54 -17.94 -12.92
C ASN A 151 -10.19 -18.32 -13.55
N ASN A 152 -10.24 -18.69 -14.82
CA ASN A 152 -9.05 -18.92 -15.65
C ASN A 152 -8.08 -17.72 -15.75
N ARG A 153 -8.37 -16.61 -15.03
CA ARG A 153 -7.55 -15.39 -14.97
C ARG A 153 -6.61 -15.36 -13.77
N ILE A 154 -6.76 -16.26 -12.78
CA ILE A 154 -5.90 -16.25 -11.59
C ILE A 154 -4.84 -17.32 -11.69
N PHE A 155 -3.61 -16.88 -11.44
CA PHE A 155 -2.41 -17.70 -11.48
C PHE A 155 -1.75 -17.61 -10.10
N LYS A 156 -1.76 -18.71 -9.34
CA LYS A 156 -1.10 -18.80 -8.04
C LYS A 156 0.37 -19.12 -8.19
N CYS A 157 1.24 -18.40 -7.48
CA CYS A 157 2.67 -18.60 -7.39
C CYS A 157 3.05 -18.88 -5.93
N GLU A 158 3.40 -20.11 -5.58
CA GLU A 158 3.64 -20.57 -4.20
C GLU A 158 5.13 -20.57 -3.80
N ALA A 159 6.04 -20.35 -4.75
CA ALA A 159 7.47 -20.57 -4.56
C ALA A 159 8.10 -19.71 -3.43
N LEU A 160 7.54 -18.54 -3.10
CA LEU A 160 8.07 -17.71 -2.04
C LEU A 160 7.67 -18.23 -0.66
N ASP A 161 6.42 -18.64 -0.47
CA ASP A 161 5.94 -19.23 0.76
C ASP A 161 6.58 -20.61 1.01
N GLU A 162 6.70 -21.45 -0.03
CA GLU A 162 7.43 -22.72 0.04
C GLU A 162 8.87 -22.51 0.52
N LEU A 163 9.59 -21.50 -0.03
CA LEU A 163 10.95 -21.17 0.39
C LEU A 163 11.00 -20.74 1.86
N ALA A 164 10.01 -19.98 2.34
CA ALA A 164 9.93 -19.52 3.72
C ALA A 164 9.79 -20.69 4.69
N HIS A 165 9.06 -21.73 4.31
CA HIS A 165 8.86 -22.94 5.11
C HIS A 165 9.97 -23.99 4.97
N GLU A 166 10.92 -23.81 4.03
CA GLU A 166 12.04 -24.73 3.83
C GLU A 166 13.17 -24.53 4.88
N GLY A 167 13.27 -25.45 5.82
CA GLY A 167 14.43 -25.57 6.71
C GLY A 167 14.64 -24.43 7.69
N HIS A 168 15.91 -24.07 7.94
CA HIS A 168 16.28 -22.99 8.83
C HIS A 168 16.66 -21.73 8.03
N TYR A 169 16.23 -20.59 8.53
CA TYR A 169 16.66 -19.29 7.98
C TYR A 169 18.19 -19.14 8.07
N LEU A 170 18.84 -18.85 6.98
CA LEU A 170 20.29 -18.80 6.83
C LEU A 170 20.81 -17.36 6.55
N LYS A 171 20.29 -16.35 7.24
CA LYS A 171 20.69 -14.93 7.06
C LYS A 171 20.63 -14.47 5.59
N TYR A 172 21.77 -13.97 5.11
CA TYR A 172 21.89 -13.47 3.76
C TYR A 172 21.51 -14.48 2.67
N ARG A 173 21.71 -15.78 2.91
CA ARG A 173 21.40 -16.81 1.93
C ARG A 173 19.92 -16.93 1.69
N THR A 174 19.11 -16.84 2.75
CA THR A 174 17.65 -16.88 2.60
C THR A 174 17.15 -15.64 1.88
N LEU A 175 17.56 -14.44 2.29
CA LEU A 175 17.17 -13.21 1.60
C LEU A 175 17.59 -13.22 0.11
N ILE A 176 18.80 -13.67 -0.22
CA ILE A 176 19.24 -13.76 -1.62
C ILE A 176 18.37 -14.74 -2.41
N LYS A 177 17.94 -15.85 -1.80
CA LYS A 177 17.03 -16.80 -2.43
C LYS A 177 15.64 -16.20 -2.64
N GLU A 178 15.11 -15.47 -1.65
CA GLU A 178 13.83 -14.77 -1.76
C GLU A 178 13.86 -13.74 -2.91
N LEU A 179 14.91 -12.91 -2.96
CA LEU A 179 15.08 -11.95 -4.07
C LEU A 179 15.13 -12.67 -5.42
N LYS A 180 15.83 -13.81 -5.50
CA LYS A 180 15.88 -14.60 -6.70
C LYS A 180 14.50 -15.15 -7.07
N VAL A 181 13.75 -15.70 -6.11
CA VAL A 181 12.40 -16.24 -6.34
C VAL A 181 11.45 -15.12 -6.79
N VAL A 182 11.44 -13.97 -6.12
CA VAL A 182 10.60 -12.82 -6.51
C VAL A 182 10.96 -12.35 -7.93
N LYS A 183 12.24 -12.30 -8.27
CA LYS A 183 12.70 -11.97 -9.63
C LYS A 183 12.20 -12.98 -10.66
N GLU A 184 12.35 -14.27 -10.41
CA GLU A 184 11.89 -15.34 -11.30
C GLU A 184 10.37 -15.29 -11.50
N ILE A 185 9.60 -14.98 -10.45
CA ILE A 185 8.15 -14.77 -10.54
C ILE A 185 7.84 -13.58 -11.45
N VAL A 186 8.45 -12.41 -11.20
CA VAL A 186 8.20 -11.21 -12.01
C VAL A 186 8.61 -11.45 -13.47
N GLU A 187 9.77 -12.02 -13.70
CA GLU A 187 10.25 -12.37 -15.07
C GLU A 187 9.30 -13.35 -15.77
N SER A 188 8.77 -14.35 -15.06
CA SER A 188 7.77 -15.29 -15.61
C SER A 188 6.49 -14.55 -15.98
N ILE A 189 5.95 -13.71 -15.09
CA ILE A 189 4.76 -12.89 -15.35
C ILE A 189 4.94 -12.07 -16.65
N LEU A 190 6.07 -11.39 -16.78
CA LEU A 190 6.36 -10.55 -17.93
C LEU A 190 6.55 -11.38 -19.23
N ASN A 191 7.23 -12.52 -19.14
CA ASN A 191 7.48 -13.39 -20.28
C ASN A 191 6.23 -14.11 -20.79
N ASP A 192 5.37 -14.57 -19.87
CA ASP A 192 4.11 -15.26 -20.19
C ASP A 192 3.10 -14.31 -20.87
N ASN A 193 3.29 -13.00 -20.68
CA ASN A 193 2.42 -11.97 -21.19
C ASN A 193 3.10 -11.02 -22.20
N LYS A 194 4.21 -11.43 -22.79
CA LYS A 194 4.95 -10.60 -23.78
C LYS A 194 4.24 -10.41 -25.12
N VAL A 195 3.28 -11.29 -25.44
CA VAL A 195 2.52 -11.23 -26.69
C VAL A 195 1.15 -10.64 -26.41
N GLY A 196 0.82 -9.56 -27.10
CA GLY A 196 -0.44 -8.85 -26.92
C GLY A 196 -0.34 -7.67 -25.96
N LYS A 197 -1.49 -7.06 -25.68
CA LYS A 197 -1.67 -5.97 -24.73
C LYS A 197 -2.40 -6.53 -23.52
N HIS A 198 -1.81 -6.37 -22.33
CA HIS A 198 -2.37 -6.92 -21.11
C HIS A 198 -2.27 -5.92 -19.96
N THR A 199 -3.29 -5.96 -19.11
CA THR A 199 -3.30 -5.32 -17.81
C THR A 199 -3.39 -6.40 -16.75
N ILE A 200 -2.42 -6.42 -15.83
CA ILE A 200 -2.18 -7.52 -14.90
C ILE A 200 -2.19 -6.96 -13.49
N ALA A 201 -2.92 -7.62 -12.57
CA ALA A 201 -2.80 -7.37 -11.15
C ALA A 201 -1.83 -8.38 -10.51
N ILE A 202 -0.93 -7.89 -9.66
CA ILE A 202 -0.07 -8.69 -8.77
C ILE A 202 -0.59 -8.44 -7.35
N VAL A 203 -1.02 -9.50 -6.69
CA VAL A 203 -1.65 -9.48 -5.36
C VAL A 203 -1.04 -10.55 -4.46
N SER A 204 -1.25 -10.43 -3.15
CA SER A 204 -0.82 -11.46 -2.20
C SER A 204 -1.86 -11.63 -1.09
N ASP A 205 -1.86 -12.79 -0.46
CA ASP A 205 -2.73 -13.19 0.64
C ASP A 205 -2.12 -12.88 2.01
N HIS A 206 -0.80 -12.85 2.14
CA HIS A 206 -0.06 -12.44 3.33
C HIS A 206 1.40 -12.12 2.98
N GLY A 207 2.11 -11.56 3.93
CA GLY A 207 3.56 -11.45 3.90
C GLY A 207 4.20 -12.35 4.95
N LEU A 208 5.52 -12.21 5.16
CA LEU A 208 6.34 -13.09 5.97
C LEU A 208 7.12 -12.30 7.04
N SER A 209 7.15 -12.80 8.28
CA SER A 209 7.95 -12.21 9.35
C SER A 209 9.23 -13.01 9.59
N ALA A 210 10.37 -12.40 9.23
CA ALA A 210 11.69 -12.92 9.55
C ALA A 210 12.08 -12.68 11.02
N MET A 211 11.44 -11.72 11.70
CA MET A 211 11.87 -11.25 13.02
C MET A 211 11.39 -12.15 14.17
N SER A 212 10.33 -12.94 13.95
CA SER A 212 9.81 -13.85 14.99
C SER A 212 10.83 -14.84 15.53
N ARG A 213 11.74 -15.31 14.69
CA ARG A 213 12.84 -16.21 15.11
C ARG A 213 13.94 -15.51 15.91
N ASN A 214 13.99 -14.18 15.89
CA ASN A 214 14.97 -13.39 16.64
C ASN A 214 14.46 -12.98 18.03
N CYS A 215 13.19 -13.30 18.35
CA CYS A 215 12.56 -13.03 19.62
C CYS A 215 12.51 -14.28 20.51
N GLU A 216 12.49 -14.07 21.83
CA GLU A 216 12.09 -15.14 22.74
C GLU A 216 10.58 -15.35 22.65
N SER A 217 10.17 -16.61 22.75
CA SER A 217 8.75 -16.97 22.76
C SER A 217 8.07 -16.50 24.05
N LEU A 218 6.85 -16.01 23.95
CA LEU A 218 6.04 -15.59 25.08
C LEU A 218 5.50 -16.77 25.91
N LYS A 219 5.47 -17.98 25.33
CA LYS A 219 4.98 -19.22 25.98
C LYS A 219 3.57 -19.07 26.56
N LEU A 220 2.72 -18.29 25.93
CA LEU A 220 1.36 -18.01 26.38
C LEU A 220 0.39 -19.14 26.05
N ASP A 221 0.71 -19.94 25.03
CA ASP A 221 -0.18 -20.97 24.53
C ASP A 221 0.58 -22.14 23.90
N SER A 222 0.07 -23.37 24.10
CA SER A 222 0.64 -24.58 23.52
C SER A 222 -0.06 -25.02 22.22
N ASN A 223 -1.26 -24.50 21.97
CA ASN A 223 -2.10 -24.90 20.83
C ASN A 223 -2.03 -23.90 19.66
N THR A 224 -0.85 -23.36 19.44
CA THR A 224 -0.60 -22.34 18.43
C THR A 224 -0.56 -22.93 17.02
N LYS A 225 -0.91 -22.09 16.04
CA LYS A 225 -0.78 -22.36 14.61
C LYS A 225 0.28 -21.46 13.99
N HIS A 226 0.78 -21.83 12.82
CA HIS A 226 1.81 -21.10 12.07
C HIS A 226 2.97 -20.67 13.00
N GLU A 227 3.62 -21.65 13.64
CA GLU A 227 4.76 -21.45 14.53
C GLU A 227 4.52 -20.42 15.65
N GLY A 228 3.29 -20.39 16.16
CA GLY A 228 2.94 -19.52 17.28
C GLY A 228 2.41 -18.13 16.89
N ARG A 229 1.99 -17.92 15.67
CA ARG A 229 1.50 -16.61 15.26
C ARG A 229 0.02 -16.38 15.61
N TYR A 230 -0.77 -17.45 15.72
CA TYR A 230 -2.15 -17.34 16.21
C TYR A 230 -2.66 -18.60 16.89
N VAL A 231 -3.78 -18.46 17.57
CA VAL A 231 -4.52 -19.55 18.26
C VAL A 231 -5.99 -19.42 17.92
N PRO A 232 -6.64 -20.45 17.34
CA PRO A 232 -8.09 -20.51 17.29
C PRO A 232 -8.66 -20.60 18.72
N LEU A 233 -9.73 -19.85 19.01
CA LEU A 233 -10.36 -19.81 20.31
C LEU A 233 -11.78 -20.36 20.24
N ASP A 234 -12.23 -20.98 21.33
CA ASP A 234 -13.64 -21.28 21.51
C ASP A 234 -14.44 -19.98 21.70
N SER A 235 -15.71 -19.98 21.29
CA SER A 235 -16.59 -18.80 21.32
C SER A 235 -16.67 -18.13 22.71
N ASP A 236 -16.59 -18.91 23.76
CA ASP A 236 -16.77 -18.46 25.15
C ASP A 236 -15.48 -17.99 25.84
N SER A 237 -14.37 -17.92 25.12
CA SER A 237 -13.12 -17.42 25.72
C SER A 237 -13.29 -15.94 26.11
N GLY A 238 -13.27 -15.65 27.41
CA GLY A 238 -13.35 -14.31 27.99
C GLY A 238 -12.01 -13.56 27.97
N LEU A 239 -11.12 -13.88 27.02
CA LEU A 239 -9.81 -13.24 26.89
C LEU A 239 -9.94 -11.81 26.38
N GLU A 240 -9.20 -10.91 26.98
CA GLU A 240 -9.09 -9.52 26.57
C GLU A 240 -7.84 -9.30 25.74
N HIS A 241 -7.79 -8.19 25.01
CA HIS A 241 -6.61 -7.73 24.27
C HIS A 241 -5.42 -7.49 25.21
N ASP A 242 -4.20 -7.76 24.71
CA ASP A 242 -2.91 -7.47 25.34
C ASP A 242 -2.01 -6.76 24.33
N VAL A 243 -0.94 -6.11 24.77
CA VAL A 243 0.05 -5.47 23.88
C VAL A 243 0.74 -6.45 22.94
N ASN A 244 0.72 -7.74 23.26
CA ASN A 244 1.36 -8.79 22.47
C ASN A 244 0.40 -9.50 21.51
N PHE A 245 -0.90 -9.39 21.74
CA PHE A 245 -1.91 -10.07 20.90
C PHE A 245 -3.25 -9.34 20.90
N VAL A 246 -4.00 -9.53 19.84
CA VAL A 246 -5.40 -9.11 19.72
C VAL A 246 -6.32 -10.33 19.73
N ILE A 247 -7.51 -10.17 20.31
CA ILE A 247 -8.60 -11.10 20.14
C ILE A 247 -9.49 -10.57 19.01
N HIS A 248 -9.55 -11.32 17.93
CA HIS A 248 -10.23 -10.93 16.71
C HIS A 248 -11.27 -11.97 16.28
N VAL A 249 -12.42 -11.51 15.84
CA VAL A 249 -13.43 -12.35 15.17
C VAL A 249 -13.26 -12.12 13.67
N ASN A 250 -12.83 -13.14 12.96
CA ASN A 250 -12.63 -13.03 11.53
C ASN A 250 -14.01 -13.02 10.81
N GLU A 251 -14.23 -12.04 9.95
CA GLU A 251 -15.50 -11.83 9.27
C GLU A 251 -15.83 -12.90 8.22
N ARG A 252 -14.82 -13.60 7.70
CA ARG A 252 -15.00 -14.60 6.63
C ARG A 252 -15.49 -15.93 7.13
N ASP A 253 -14.97 -16.40 8.28
CA ASP A 253 -15.34 -17.70 8.85
C ASP A 253 -16.10 -17.60 10.17
N GLY A 254 -16.27 -16.39 10.71
CA GLY A 254 -16.99 -16.11 11.95
C GLY A 254 -16.29 -16.65 13.21
N LYS A 255 -15.05 -17.14 13.10
CA LYS A 255 -14.33 -17.71 14.24
C LYS A 255 -13.51 -16.66 14.97
N LYS A 256 -13.27 -16.97 16.27
CA LYS A 256 -12.49 -16.13 17.17
C LYS A 256 -11.05 -16.61 17.23
N TYR A 257 -10.12 -15.66 17.15
CA TYR A 257 -8.70 -15.93 17.12
C TYR A 257 -7.95 -15.02 18.11
N LYS A 258 -6.91 -15.56 18.73
CA LYS A 258 -5.87 -14.81 19.40
C LYS A 258 -4.70 -14.68 18.44
N VAL A 259 -4.38 -13.47 18.02
CA VAL A 259 -3.42 -13.18 16.94
C VAL A 259 -2.27 -12.35 17.48
N ALA A 260 -1.03 -12.75 17.21
CA ALA A 260 0.16 -12.03 17.67
C ALA A 260 0.26 -10.65 17.01
N LEU A 261 0.45 -9.60 17.83
CA LEU A 261 0.69 -8.20 17.41
C LEU A 261 2.17 -7.82 17.47
N CYS A 262 3.02 -8.67 18.02
CA CYS A 262 4.46 -8.45 18.16
C CYS A 262 5.23 -9.50 17.38
N HIS A 263 6.54 -9.29 17.21
CA HIS A 263 7.39 -10.27 16.53
C HIS A 263 7.54 -11.58 17.33
N ALA A 264 7.37 -11.56 18.66
CA ALA A 264 7.48 -12.76 19.48
C ALA A 264 6.35 -13.75 19.16
N SER A 265 6.69 -15.03 19.14
CA SER A 265 5.73 -16.12 19.03
C SER A 265 4.92 -16.30 20.32
N LEU A 266 3.63 -16.58 20.21
CA LEU A 266 2.74 -16.91 21.34
C LEU A 266 3.06 -18.28 21.95
N GLY A 267 3.66 -19.17 21.18
CA GLY A 267 3.96 -20.55 21.56
C GLY A 267 5.44 -20.89 21.41
N LYS A 268 5.78 -21.82 20.54
CA LYS A 268 7.15 -22.22 20.26
C LYS A 268 7.89 -21.18 19.42
N LYS A 269 9.16 -20.94 19.70
CA LYS A 269 10.02 -20.06 18.88
C LYS A 269 10.24 -20.67 17.49
N PRO A 270 9.96 -19.94 16.41
CA PRO A 270 10.20 -20.43 15.05
C PRO A 270 11.68 -20.43 14.69
N THR A 271 12.05 -21.22 13.68
CA THR A 271 13.42 -21.30 13.13
C THR A 271 13.52 -20.80 11.70
N HIS A 272 12.38 -20.50 11.08
CA HIS A 272 12.22 -19.98 9.72
C HIS A 272 11.31 -18.75 9.71
N GLU A 273 11.05 -18.18 8.57
CA GLU A 273 10.06 -17.12 8.44
C GLU A 273 8.65 -17.67 8.66
N VAL A 274 7.79 -16.82 9.19
CA VAL A 274 6.44 -17.23 9.59
C VAL A 274 5.42 -16.18 9.16
N HIS A 275 4.17 -16.60 9.11
CA HIS A 275 3.01 -15.76 8.87
C HIS A 275 1.84 -16.19 9.78
N GLY A 276 0.74 -15.48 9.74
CA GLY A 276 -0.45 -15.77 10.56
C GLY A 276 -0.65 -14.79 11.70
N GLY A 277 0.31 -13.92 11.98
CA GLY A 277 0.20 -12.84 12.94
C GLY A 277 -0.46 -11.58 12.35
N ALA A 278 -0.27 -10.47 13.06
CA ALA A 278 -0.78 -9.17 12.66
C ALA A 278 0.30 -8.07 12.75
N THR A 279 1.59 -8.44 12.59
CA THR A 279 2.64 -7.44 12.38
C THR A 279 2.53 -6.87 10.96
N PRO A 280 2.97 -5.62 10.71
CA PRO A 280 2.81 -4.99 9.41
C PRO A 280 3.37 -5.82 8.24
N GLU A 281 4.52 -6.48 8.43
CA GLU A 281 5.12 -7.32 7.39
C GLU A 281 4.31 -8.60 7.09
N GLU A 282 3.42 -9.04 8.01
CA GLU A 282 2.55 -10.20 7.79
C GLU A 282 1.22 -9.80 7.14
N VAL A 283 0.66 -8.62 7.51
CA VAL A 283 -0.69 -8.22 7.08
C VAL A 283 -0.71 -7.19 5.96
N LEU A 284 0.39 -6.49 5.71
CA LEU A 284 0.46 -5.50 4.62
C LEU A 284 1.13 -6.13 3.40
N VAL A 285 0.39 -6.13 2.31
CA VAL A 285 0.75 -6.79 1.05
C VAL A 285 0.73 -5.81 -0.12
N PRO A 286 1.47 -6.09 -1.20
CA PRO A 286 1.37 -5.29 -2.40
C PRO A 286 0.04 -5.51 -3.12
N PHE A 287 -0.50 -4.43 -3.69
CA PHE A 287 -1.50 -4.46 -4.72
C PHE A 287 -0.97 -3.62 -5.89
N ILE A 288 -0.51 -4.28 -6.95
CA ILE A 288 0.17 -3.63 -8.06
C ILE A 288 -0.56 -3.97 -9.36
N ILE A 289 -0.90 -2.95 -10.15
CA ILE A 289 -1.40 -3.14 -11.52
C ILE A 289 -0.32 -2.70 -12.48
N ILE A 290 0.06 -3.59 -13.38
CA ILE A 290 1.02 -3.36 -14.45
C ILE A 290 0.35 -3.48 -15.80
N THR A 291 0.80 -2.71 -16.80
CA THR A 291 0.28 -2.82 -18.16
C THR A 291 1.36 -2.52 -19.20
N ASN A 292 1.26 -3.18 -20.35
CA ASN A 292 1.99 -2.85 -21.57
C ASN A 292 1.08 -2.22 -22.64
N ASP A 293 -0.17 -1.91 -22.28
CA ASP A 293 -1.07 -1.19 -23.16
C ASP A 293 -0.93 0.33 -22.97
N ASP A 294 -0.44 1.03 -23.99
CA ASP A 294 -0.25 2.47 -23.94
C ASP A 294 -1.57 3.24 -23.71
N LEU A 295 -2.72 2.64 -24.07
CA LEU A 295 -4.02 3.22 -23.78
C LEU A 295 -4.40 3.13 -22.29
N ALA A 296 -3.84 2.19 -21.56
CA ALA A 296 -4.07 2.03 -20.13
C ALA A 296 -3.01 2.75 -19.26
N LYS A 297 -1.88 3.15 -19.85
CA LYS A 297 -0.80 3.85 -19.13
C LYS A 297 -1.22 5.25 -18.66
N PRO A 298 -0.64 5.74 -17.57
CA PRO A 298 -0.82 7.12 -17.13
C PRO A 298 -0.42 8.09 -18.24
N GLN A 299 -1.26 9.07 -18.49
CA GLN A 299 -0.97 10.14 -19.43
C GLN A 299 -0.40 11.35 -18.67
N ASN A 300 0.60 11.99 -19.25
CA ASN A 300 1.11 13.25 -18.71
C ASN A 300 0.16 14.38 -19.10
N PHE A 301 -0.64 14.82 -18.16
CA PHE A 301 -1.50 15.98 -18.31
C PHE A 301 -0.84 17.22 -17.74
N VAL A 302 -0.96 18.32 -18.48
CA VAL A 302 -0.71 19.67 -17.96
C VAL A 302 -2.04 20.20 -17.45
N VAL A 303 -2.16 20.37 -16.14
CA VAL A 303 -3.34 20.93 -15.50
C VAL A 303 -3.04 22.37 -15.09
N LYS A 304 -3.92 23.30 -15.40
CA LYS A 304 -3.82 24.70 -14.99
C LYS A 304 -5.17 25.15 -14.44
N ALA A 305 -5.18 25.72 -13.26
CA ALA A 305 -6.36 26.43 -12.77
C ALA A 305 -6.61 27.68 -13.63
N LYS A 306 -7.86 27.95 -13.97
CA LYS A 306 -8.23 29.16 -14.66
C LYS A 306 -8.07 30.39 -13.76
N GLU A 307 -8.52 30.24 -12.53
CA GLU A 307 -8.47 31.26 -11.48
C GLU A 307 -8.09 30.58 -10.17
N THR A 308 -7.25 31.22 -9.38
CA THR A 308 -6.86 30.76 -8.04
C THR A 308 -7.64 31.50 -6.94
N SER A 309 -8.52 32.43 -7.32
CA SER A 309 -9.40 33.16 -6.41
C SER A 309 -10.80 33.15 -6.99
N VAL A 310 -11.77 32.64 -6.23
CA VAL A 310 -13.15 32.35 -6.68
C VAL A 310 -14.15 32.98 -5.70
N PRO A 311 -15.20 33.68 -6.20
CA PRO A 311 -16.24 34.19 -5.31
C PRO A 311 -16.96 33.02 -4.60
N ILE A 312 -17.12 33.14 -3.27
CA ILE A 312 -17.83 32.11 -2.48
C ILE A 312 -19.31 31.97 -2.90
N SER A 313 -19.87 33.02 -3.53
CA SER A 313 -21.22 32.98 -4.10
C SER A 313 -21.37 32.04 -5.30
N GLU A 314 -20.29 31.83 -6.03
CA GLU A 314 -20.29 30.95 -7.21
C GLU A 314 -19.81 29.54 -6.89
N LYS A 315 -18.85 29.41 -5.96
CA LYS A 315 -18.22 28.12 -5.56
C LYS A 315 -17.77 27.25 -6.72
N LYS A 316 -17.49 27.85 -7.88
CA LYS A 316 -17.21 27.17 -9.12
C LYS A 316 -15.73 27.24 -9.47
N VAL A 317 -15.07 26.10 -9.53
CA VAL A 317 -13.68 25.99 -9.95
C VAL A 317 -13.58 25.52 -11.39
N SER A 318 -12.58 26.01 -12.12
CA SER A 318 -12.36 25.71 -13.53
C SER A 318 -10.88 25.41 -13.81
N PHE A 319 -10.64 24.36 -14.57
CA PHE A 319 -9.29 23.90 -14.93
C PHE A 319 -9.19 23.69 -16.45
N THR A 320 -8.03 23.99 -17.00
CA THR A 320 -7.64 23.52 -18.34
C THR A 320 -6.77 22.28 -18.18
N ILE A 321 -7.11 21.20 -18.86
CA ILE A 321 -6.39 19.93 -18.80
C ILE A 321 -5.98 19.52 -20.22
N MET A 322 -4.69 19.40 -20.47
CA MET A 322 -4.14 19.10 -21.79
C MET A 322 -3.12 17.97 -21.73
N PRO A 323 -3.18 16.96 -22.62
CA PRO A 323 -4.26 16.72 -23.56
C PRO A 323 -5.61 16.54 -22.87
N THR A 324 -6.73 16.59 -23.60
CA THR A 324 -8.06 16.43 -23.02
C THR A 324 -8.26 15.00 -22.50
N PRO A 325 -8.48 14.77 -21.17
CA PRO A 325 -8.80 13.44 -20.65
C PRO A 325 -10.22 13.02 -21.02
N GLN A 326 -10.53 11.73 -20.86
CA GLN A 326 -11.90 11.23 -21.03
C GLN A 326 -12.83 11.71 -19.89
N SER A 327 -12.29 11.78 -18.68
CA SER A 327 -12.95 12.33 -17.50
C SER A 327 -11.90 12.92 -16.55
N ALA A 328 -12.35 13.76 -15.63
CA ALA A 328 -11.53 14.28 -14.55
C ALA A 328 -12.40 14.55 -13.32
N SER A 329 -11.79 14.53 -12.16
CA SER A 329 -12.43 14.87 -10.88
C SER A 329 -11.57 15.86 -10.08
N VAL A 330 -12.16 16.45 -9.06
CA VAL A 330 -11.46 17.23 -8.05
C VAL A 330 -11.77 16.66 -6.66
N ILE A 331 -10.73 16.48 -5.87
CA ILE A 331 -10.88 16.06 -4.47
C ILE A 331 -10.81 17.31 -3.60
N PHE A 332 -11.82 17.50 -2.77
CA PHE A 332 -11.93 18.56 -1.79
C PHE A 332 -12.37 17.98 -0.44
N ASN A 333 -11.57 18.19 0.62
CA ASN A 333 -11.82 17.66 1.97
C ASN A 333 -12.13 16.14 1.97
N GLY A 334 -11.40 15.36 1.14
CA GLY A 334 -11.59 13.91 1.01
C GLY A 334 -12.80 13.48 0.17
N GLN A 335 -13.61 14.42 -0.32
CA GLN A 335 -14.74 14.13 -1.20
C GLN A 335 -14.32 14.32 -2.67
N GLU A 336 -14.57 13.32 -3.49
CA GLU A 336 -14.34 13.37 -4.93
C GLU A 336 -15.59 13.94 -5.64
N ILE A 337 -15.36 14.96 -6.47
CA ILE A 337 -16.39 15.67 -7.25
C ILE A 337 -16.01 15.61 -8.72
N SER A 338 -16.89 15.08 -9.57
CA SER A 338 -16.65 14.98 -11.00
C SER A 338 -16.61 16.37 -11.66
N LEU A 339 -15.58 16.59 -12.48
CA LEU A 339 -15.47 17.78 -13.31
C LEU A 339 -16.29 17.58 -14.59
N LYS A 340 -17.07 18.59 -14.97
CA LYS A 340 -17.83 18.61 -16.22
C LYS A 340 -17.05 19.39 -17.27
N LYS A 341 -16.94 18.81 -18.47
CA LYS A 341 -16.26 19.47 -19.59
C LYS A 341 -17.15 20.56 -20.19
N ASN A 342 -16.61 21.77 -20.28
CA ASN A 342 -17.23 22.92 -20.91
C ASN A 342 -16.23 23.58 -21.88
N GLY A 343 -16.31 23.23 -23.16
CA GLY A 343 -15.33 23.63 -24.17
C GLY A 343 -13.93 23.08 -23.88
N LEU A 344 -12.97 23.98 -23.65
CA LEU A 344 -11.59 23.63 -23.26
C LEU A 344 -11.40 23.53 -21.75
N GLN A 345 -12.43 23.81 -20.96
CA GLN A 345 -12.37 23.85 -19.51
C GLN A 345 -13.10 22.65 -18.90
N TRP A 346 -12.64 22.31 -17.69
CA TRP A 346 -13.24 21.32 -16.82
C TRP A 346 -13.69 22.04 -15.54
N GLU A 347 -14.96 21.95 -15.19
CA GLU A 347 -15.60 22.77 -14.18
C GLU A 347 -16.34 21.90 -13.16
N ALA A 348 -16.29 22.31 -11.89
CA ALA A 348 -17.12 21.75 -10.82
C ALA A 348 -17.57 22.83 -9.85
N GLU A 349 -18.73 22.65 -9.24
CA GLU A 349 -19.16 23.38 -8.06
C GLU A 349 -18.63 22.64 -6.80
N ILE A 350 -18.16 23.40 -5.83
CA ILE A 350 -17.67 22.90 -4.53
C ILE A 350 -18.65 23.37 -3.43
N PRO A 351 -19.79 22.69 -3.26
CA PRO A 351 -20.87 23.20 -2.39
C PRO A 351 -20.46 23.42 -0.94
N THR A 352 -19.52 22.59 -0.48
CA THR A 352 -18.99 22.61 0.90
C THR A 352 -17.86 23.62 1.13
N ALA A 353 -17.43 24.39 0.10
CA ALA A 353 -16.41 25.41 0.24
C ALA A 353 -16.88 26.52 1.21
N THR A 354 -15.96 26.98 2.06
CA THR A 354 -16.09 28.12 2.95
C THR A 354 -15.10 29.20 2.54
N GLU A 355 -15.26 30.42 3.04
CA GLU A 355 -14.28 31.50 2.81
C GLU A 355 -12.89 31.11 3.31
N GLY A 356 -11.85 31.47 2.54
CA GLY A 356 -10.44 31.22 2.83
C GLY A 356 -9.76 30.33 1.78
N THR A 357 -8.47 30.11 1.98
CA THR A 357 -7.63 29.31 1.07
C THR A 357 -7.78 27.83 1.38
N HIS A 358 -8.06 27.05 0.36
CA HIS A 358 -8.24 25.59 0.44
C HIS A 358 -7.36 24.87 -0.57
N GLN A 359 -6.92 23.66 -0.20
CA GLN A 359 -6.24 22.76 -1.13
C GLN A 359 -7.25 21.89 -1.89
N LEU A 360 -7.12 21.88 -3.20
CA LEU A 360 -7.86 21.03 -4.11
C LEU A 360 -6.88 20.14 -4.87
N THR A 361 -7.25 18.88 -5.06
CA THR A 361 -6.45 17.96 -5.90
C THR A 361 -7.24 17.61 -7.15
N VAL A 362 -6.75 18.01 -8.33
CA VAL A 362 -7.35 17.65 -9.62
C VAL A 362 -6.78 16.31 -10.07
N LEU A 363 -7.67 15.40 -10.41
CA LEU A 363 -7.34 14.05 -10.84
C LEU A 363 -7.89 13.80 -12.26
N PRO A 364 -7.09 14.01 -13.33
CA PRO A 364 -7.47 13.58 -14.66
C PRO A 364 -7.50 12.04 -14.73
N MET A 365 -8.47 11.47 -15.41
CA MET A 365 -8.49 10.02 -15.65
C MET A 365 -7.17 9.58 -16.30
N ARG A 366 -6.46 8.64 -15.70
CA ARG A 366 -5.10 8.17 -16.07
C ARG A 366 -4.00 9.20 -15.89
N GLY A 367 -4.27 10.33 -15.21
CA GLY A 367 -3.26 11.35 -14.90
C GLY A 367 -2.74 11.26 -13.47
N LYS A 368 -1.60 11.90 -13.23
CA LYS A 368 -1.13 12.11 -11.86
C LYS A 368 -1.99 13.18 -11.18
N PRO A 369 -2.25 13.06 -9.86
CA PRO A 369 -2.91 14.12 -9.09
C PRO A 369 -2.11 15.43 -9.17
N VAL A 370 -2.79 16.55 -9.33
CA VAL A 370 -2.19 17.88 -9.34
C VAL A 370 -2.88 18.73 -8.28
N GLN A 371 -2.11 19.27 -7.34
CA GLN A 371 -2.62 20.08 -6.24
C GLN A 371 -2.67 21.56 -6.60
N PHE A 372 -3.71 22.24 -6.13
CA PHE A 372 -3.94 23.67 -6.27
C PHE A 372 -4.37 24.27 -4.95
N GLU A 373 -3.93 25.49 -4.67
CA GLU A 373 -4.48 26.34 -3.65
C GLU A 373 -5.48 27.28 -4.29
N ILE A 374 -6.73 27.25 -3.84
CA ILE A 374 -7.82 28.11 -4.31
C ILE A 374 -8.35 28.91 -3.11
N ASP A 375 -8.41 30.23 -3.30
CA ASP A 375 -8.97 31.15 -2.33
C ASP A 375 -10.44 31.44 -2.66
N PHE A 376 -11.35 31.07 -1.75
CA PHE A 376 -12.76 31.40 -1.85
C PHE A 376 -13.04 32.67 -1.04
N TYR A 377 -13.31 33.79 -1.73
CA TYR A 377 -13.51 35.08 -1.10
C TYR A 377 -14.98 35.52 -1.07
N GLY A 378 -15.38 36.14 0.03
CA GLY A 378 -16.67 36.82 0.15
C GLY A 378 -16.66 38.14 -0.62
N MET A 379 -17.73 38.44 -1.36
CA MET A 379 -17.92 39.80 -1.83
C MET A 379 -18.25 40.71 -0.64
N GLY A 380 -17.21 41.25 -0.03
CA GLY A 380 -17.41 42.31 0.94
C GLY A 380 -18.14 43.48 0.26
N PHE A 381 -19.31 43.81 0.73
CA PHE A 381 -19.87 45.13 0.46
C PHE A 381 -18.84 46.14 0.94
N GLY A 382 -18.12 46.75 0.00
CA GLY A 382 -17.21 47.83 0.33
C GLY A 382 -17.99 48.93 1.07
N SER A 383 -17.65 49.11 2.34
CA SER A 383 -18.03 50.30 3.16
C SER A 383 -17.32 51.57 2.67
N GLY A 384 -17.33 51.78 1.35
CA GLY A 384 -16.62 52.85 0.64
C GLY A 384 -17.53 53.90 0.00
N LEU A 385 -18.78 54.06 0.44
CA LEU A 385 -19.68 55.07 -0.14
C LEU A 385 -20.56 55.74 0.95
N LEU A 386 -19.98 56.18 2.05
CA LEU A 386 -20.67 57.01 3.04
C LEU A 386 -19.72 58.04 3.70
N ASN A 387 -18.90 58.74 2.93
CA ASN A 387 -18.18 59.90 3.46
C ASN A 387 -18.02 60.99 2.38
N ASP A 388 -19.11 61.42 1.77
CA ASP A 388 -19.12 62.68 1.01
C ASP A 388 -20.53 63.31 0.99
N PHE A 389 -21.05 63.59 2.18
CA PHE A 389 -22.11 64.57 2.36
C PHE A 389 -21.94 65.21 3.74
N ASP A 390 -20.95 66.13 3.85
CA ASP A 390 -20.98 67.21 4.82
C ASP A 390 -21.07 68.53 4.06
N ILE A 391 -22.24 69.13 4.14
CA ILE A 391 -22.45 70.57 3.93
C ILE A 391 -22.54 71.24 5.31
#